data_adf65bf5b8794c7b3fe0b984b22bc0c9
#
_entry.id   adf65bf5b8794c7b3fe0b984b22bc0c9
#
_cell.length_a   1.000
_cell.length_b   1.000
_cell.length_c   1.000
_cell.angle_alpha   90.00
_cell.angle_beta   90.00
_cell.angle_gamma   90.00
#
_symmetry.space_group_name_H-M   'P 1'
#
loop_
_entity.id
_entity.type
_entity.pdbx_description
1 polymer ?
#
loop_
_entity_poly.entity_id
_entity_poly.type
_entity_poly.pdbx_seq_one_letter_code
_entity_poly.pdbx_strand_id
1 'polypeptide(L)'
;VPSEDTDISELLGRSVNPLVQAATPLLLLAVQLRHSAQSPDVARLREQVMAQVRRFEQRARDGGAPVEAVTAARYVLCALLDEAVLNAPWGERSGWSQKTLLVTFHSESYGGAKFFQILERLCADVPRHLDLIELMYLCLALGFVGRYQIESGGMVTLAAIQDDVYRRIRAARGPAPDSLARVGAGWKTAAGWAVICRCGRLRCWG
;
A
#
# COMPACT_ATOMS: atom_id res chain seq x y z
N VAL A 1 3.65 27.00 3.86
CA VAL A 1 3.61 25.60 4.31
C VAL A 1 3.45 24.78 3.04
N PRO A 2 4.46 23.99 2.61
CA PRO A 2 4.31 23.07 1.47
C PRO A 2 3.31 21.99 1.89
N SER A 3 2.33 21.72 1.07
CA SER A 3 1.34 20.68 1.32
C SER A 3 2.01 19.31 1.24
N GLU A 4 1.85 18.47 2.27
CA GLU A 4 2.42 17.12 2.40
C GLU A 4 2.05 16.21 1.22
N ASP A 5 0.94 16.47 0.54
CA ASP A 5 0.47 15.70 -0.62
C ASP A 5 1.38 15.81 -1.86
N THR A 6 2.09 16.92 -2.01
CA THR A 6 2.99 17.14 -3.17
C THR A 6 4.24 16.27 -3.06
N ASP A 7 4.71 16.01 -1.84
CA ASP A 7 5.96 15.29 -1.58
C ASP A 7 5.82 13.77 -1.87
N ILE A 8 4.71 13.16 -1.50
CA ILE A 8 4.46 11.73 -1.75
C ILE A 8 4.33 11.44 -3.26
N SER A 9 3.60 12.30 -3.99
CA SER A 9 3.43 12.15 -5.43
C SER A 9 4.75 12.31 -6.18
N GLU A 10 5.61 13.24 -5.73
CA GLU A 10 6.92 13.48 -6.32
C GLU A 10 7.89 12.35 -6.02
N LEU A 11 7.90 11.82 -4.79
CA LEU A 11 8.71 10.67 -4.38
C LEU A 11 8.34 9.40 -5.16
N LEU A 12 7.05 9.13 -5.32
CA LEU A 12 6.56 7.97 -6.08
C LEU A 12 6.84 8.12 -7.59
N GLY A 13 6.73 9.33 -8.14
CA GLY A 13 6.98 9.60 -9.56
C GLY A 13 8.46 9.52 -9.97
N ARG A 14 9.38 9.67 -9.02
CA ARG A 14 10.84 9.56 -9.25
C ARG A 14 11.42 8.18 -8.92
N SER A 15 10.57 7.21 -8.58
CA SER A 15 11.03 5.86 -8.28
C SER A 15 11.74 5.23 -9.48
N VAL A 16 12.91 4.65 -9.24
CA VAL A 16 13.64 3.83 -10.22
C VAL A 16 12.92 2.51 -10.47
N ASN A 17 11.98 2.14 -9.61
CA ASN A 17 11.22 0.90 -9.65
C ASN A 17 10.03 1.00 -10.61
N PRO A 18 10.02 0.28 -11.75
CA PRO A 18 8.97 0.37 -12.75
C PRO A 18 7.61 -0.12 -12.25
N LEU A 19 7.57 -1.09 -11.32
CA LEU A 19 6.32 -1.56 -10.72
C LEU A 19 5.69 -0.47 -9.85
N VAL A 20 6.49 0.26 -9.07
CA VAL A 20 6.02 1.38 -8.24
C VAL A 20 5.52 2.51 -9.13
N GLN A 21 6.25 2.87 -10.19
CA GLN A 21 5.79 3.90 -11.13
C GLN A 21 4.45 3.54 -11.77
N ALA A 22 4.30 2.31 -12.23
CA ALA A 22 3.04 1.83 -12.81
C ALA A 22 1.89 1.83 -11.79
N ALA A 23 2.18 1.52 -10.51
CA ALA A 23 1.20 1.41 -9.41
C ALA A 23 0.85 2.77 -8.78
N THR A 24 1.64 3.82 -8.99
CA THR A 24 1.45 5.14 -8.35
C THR A 24 0.00 5.63 -8.36
N PRO A 25 -0.76 5.59 -9.49
CA PRO A 25 -2.15 6.06 -9.48
C PRO A 25 -3.06 5.25 -8.54
N LEU A 26 -2.81 3.94 -8.38
CA LEU A 26 -3.58 3.07 -7.49
C LEU A 26 -3.21 3.29 -6.02
N LEU A 27 -1.93 3.53 -5.73
CA LEU A 27 -1.45 3.85 -4.38
C LEU A 27 -2.05 5.17 -3.89
N LEU A 28 -2.06 6.22 -4.73
CA LEU A 28 -2.68 7.50 -4.42
C LEU A 28 -4.19 7.36 -4.23
N LEU A 29 -4.85 6.58 -5.08
CA LEU A 29 -6.28 6.29 -4.95
C LEU A 29 -6.59 5.59 -3.62
N ALA A 30 -5.78 4.62 -3.19
CA ALA A 30 -5.96 3.94 -1.91
C ALA A 30 -5.91 4.91 -0.73
N VAL A 31 -4.96 5.87 -0.74
CA VAL A 31 -4.87 6.93 0.27
C VAL A 31 -6.12 7.81 0.26
N GLN A 32 -6.56 8.26 -0.91
CA GLN A 32 -7.77 9.08 -1.04
C GLN A 32 -9.02 8.38 -0.52
N LEU A 33 -9.21 7.09 -0.88
CA LEU A 33 -10.36 6.30 -0.44
C LEU A 33 -10.39 6.11 1.07
N ARG A 34 -9.25 5.86 1.69
CA ARG A 34 -9.11 5.67 3.14
C ARG A 34 -9.55 6.92 3.92
N HIS A 35 -9.28 8.11 3.40
CA HIS A 35 -9.60 9.38 4.04
C HIS A 35 -10.91 10.02 3.56
N SER A 36 -11.61 9.41 2.60
CA SER A 36 -12.87 9.93 2.08
C SER A 36 -14.00 9.76 3.10
N ALA A 37 -14.54 10.90 3.56
CA ALA A 37 -15.70 10.90 4.46
C ALA A 37 -17.03 10.69 3.74
N GLN A 38 -17.10 11.02 2.45
CA GLN A 38 -18.33 10.94 1.64
C GLN A 38 -18.36 9.65 0.82
N SER A 39 -19.54 9.01 0.79
CA SER A 39 -19.76 7.85 -0.06
C SER A 39 -19.81 8.28 -1.53
N PRO A 40 -18.91 7.78 -2.37
CA PRO A 40 -19.01 7.99 -3.82
C PRO A 40 -20.13 7.13 -4.43
N ASP A 41 -20.37 7.32 -5.72
CA ASP A 41 -21.08 6.31 -6.51
C ASP A 41 -20.23 5.05 -6.61
N VAL A 42 -20.60 4.04 -5.83
CA VAL A 42 -19.82 2.80 -5.65
C VAL A 42 -19.69 2.01 -6.95
N ALA A 43 -20.75 2.01 -7.79
CA ALA A 43 -20.71 1.31 -9.08
C ALA A 43 -19.67 1.96 -10.01
N ARG A 44 -19.74 3.28 -10.14
CA ARG A 44 -18.78 4.07 -10.92
C ARG A 44 -17.36 3.97 -10.37
N LEU A 45 -17.19 4.04 -9.05
CA LEU A 45 -15.88 3.85 -8.41
C LEU A 45 -15.30 2.49 -8.79
N ARG A 46 -16.09 1.42 -8.71
CA ARG A 46 -15.66 0.06 -9.04
C ARG A 46 -15.14 -0.02 -10.48
N GLU A 47 -15.90 0.50 -11.44
CA GLU A 47 -15.51 0.53 -12.84
C GLU A 47 -14.19 1.29 -13.05
N GLN A 48 -14.05 2.46 -12.42
CA GLN A 48 -12.83 3.27 -12.48
C GLN A 48 -11.62 2.53 -11.90
N VAL A 49 -11.77 1.90 -10.73
CA VAL A 49 -10.69 1.13 -10.09
C VAL A 49 -10.30 -0.06 -10.97
N MET A 50 -11.26 -0.82 -11.49
CA MET A 50 -10.99 -1.94 -12.39
C MET A 50 -10.24 -1.50 -13.65
N ALA A 51 -10.63 -0.36 -14.24
CA ALA A 51 -9.91 0.21 -15.39
C ALA A 51 -8.47 0.61 -15.03
N GLN A 52 -8.26 1.18 -13.85
CA GLN A 52 -6.92 1.55 -13.38
C GLN A 52 -6.05 0.31 -13.09
N VAL A 53 -6.60 -0.77 -12.54
CA VAL A 53 -5.89 -2.04 -12.34
C VAL A 53 -5.42 -2.63 -13.67
N ARG A 54 -6.28 -2.62 -14.70
CA ARG A 54 -5.90 -3.08 -16.05
C ARG A 54 -4.81 -2.20 -16.67
N ARG A 55 -4.89 -0.87 -16.47
CA ARG A 55 -3.85 0.07 -16.93
C ARG A 55 -2.52 -0.17 -16.21
N PHE A 56 -2.56 -0.47 -14.93
CA PHE A 56 -1.37 -0.86 -14.17
C PHE A 56 -0.70 -2.09 -14.81
N GLU A 57 -1.48 -3.16 -15.06
CA GLU A 57 -0.93 -4.39 -15.68
C GLU A 57 -0.25 -4.10 -17.02
N GLN A 58 -0.91 -3.29 -17.86
CA GLN A 58 -0.33 -2.92 -19.16
C GLN A 58 0.98 -2.14 -18.99
N ARG A 59 0.99 -1.10 -18.16
CA ARG A 59 2.20 -0.28 -17.92
C ARG A 59 3.34 -1.10 -17.32
N ALA A 60 3.03 -2.00 -16.38
CA ALA A 60 4.04 -2.84 -15.76
C ALA A 60 4.66 -3.82 -16.78
N ARG A 61 3.86 -4.40 -17.68
CA ARG A 61 4.34 -5.25 -18.77
C ARG A 61 5.17 -4.47 -19.77
N ASP A 62 4.70 -3.29 -20.18
CA ASP A 62 5.41 -2.40 -21.12
C ASP A 62 6.76 -1.92 -20.52
N GLY A 63 6.83 -1.80 -19.19
CA GLY A 63 8.04 -1.54 -18.41
C GLY A 63 8.97 -2.75 -18.25
N GLY A 64 8.63 -3.91 -18.85
CA GLY A 64 9.45 -5.10 -18.83
C GLY A 64 9.34 -5.94 -17.55
N ALA A 65 8.36 -5.70 -16.67
CA ALA A 65 8.19 -6.50 -15.47
C ALA A 65 7.77 -7.94 -15.81
N PRO A 66 8.34 -8.95 -15.12
CA PRO A 66 7.96 -10.36 -15.30
C PRO A 66 6.46 -10.58 -15.03
N VAL A 67 5.82 -11.48 -15.80
CA VAL A 67 4.38 -11.76 -15.70
C VAL A 67 3.97 -12.19 -14.28
N GLU A 68 4.80 -13.00 -13.63
CA GLU A 68 4.59 -13.44 -12.25
C GLU A 68 4.62 -12.27 -11.26
N ALA A 69 5.56 -11.35 -11.45
CA ALA A 69 5.67 -10.14 -10.62
C ALA A 69 4.47 -9.21 -10.83
N VAL A 70 4.02 -9.02 -12.08
CA VAL A 70 2.82 -8.22 -12.41
C VAL A 70 1.57 -8.85 -11.78
N THR A 71 1.43 -10.17 -11.85
CA THR A 71 0.27 -10.89 -11.27
C THR A 71 0.25 -10.78 -9.74
N ALA A 72 1.40 -10.93 -9.09
CA ALA A 72 1.51 -10.76 -7.65
C ALA A 72 1.29 -9.30 -7.22
N ALA A 73 1.84 -8.33 -7.96
CA ALA A 73 1.62 -6.90 -7.73
C ALA A 73 0.14 -6.53 -7.88
N ARG A 74 -0.56 -7.04 -8.91
CA ARG A 74 -2.01 -6.87 -9.05
C ARG A 74 -2.77 -7.38 -7.84
N TYR A 75 -2.40 -8.58 -7.34
CA TYR A 75 -3.01 -9.14 -6.14
C TYR A 75 -2.85 -8.20 -4.93
N VAL A 76 -1.64 -7.74 -4.68
CA VAL A 76 -1.28 -6.85 -3.58
C VAL A 76 -2.05 -5.53 -3.66
N LEU A 77 -2.14 -4.93 -4.85
CA LEU A 77 -2.86 -3.68 -5.08
C LEU A 77 -4.38 -3.85 -4.92
N CYS A 78 -4.94 -4.98 -5.40
CA CYS A 78 -6.35 -5.28 -5.17
C CYS A 78 -6.66 -5.43 -3.67
N ALA A 79 -5.80 -6.13 -2.92
CA ALA A 79 -5.95 -6.28 -1.46
C ALA A 79 -5.91 -4.93 -0.73
N LEU A 80 -4.96 -4.05 -1.09
CA LEU A 80 -4.84 -2.70 -0.55
C LEU A 80 -6.10 -1.87 -0.80
N LEU A 81 -6.60 -1.87 -2.03
CA LEU A 81 -7.76 -1.08 -2.43
C LEU A 81 -9.06 -1.60 -1.80
N ASP A 82 -9.24 -2.93 -1.77
CA ASP A 82 -10.39 -3.54 -1.08
C ASP A 82 -10.39 -3.18 0.41
N GLU A 83 -9.24 -3.26 1.09
CA GLU A 83 -9.13 -2.86 2.49
C GLU A 83 -9.38 -1.36 2.68
N ALA A 84 -8.86 -0.51 1.80
CA ALA A 84 -9.07 0.94 1.86
C ALA A 84 -10.55 1.31 1.76
N VAL A 85 -11.31 0.64 0.86
CA VAL A 85 -12.76 0.85 0.71
C VAL A 85 -13.52 0.30 1.91
N LEU A 86 -13.21 -0.92 2.36
CA LEU A 86 -13.93 -1.57 3.46
C LEU A 86 -13.73 -0.84 4.79
N ASN A 87 -12.57 -0.23 5.01
CA ASN A 87 -12.24 0.57 6.19
C ASN A 87 -12.67 2.04 6.11
N ALA A 88 -13.17 2.49 4.95
CA ALA A 88 -13.73 3.83 4.82
C ALA A 88 -15.02 3.97 5.64
N PRO A 89 -15.39 5.17 6.15
CA PRO A 89 -16.60 5.39 6.96
C PRO A 89 -17.90 4.93 6.30
N TRP A 90 -17.93 4.87 4.98
CA TRP A 90 -19.06 4.44 4.15
C TRP A 90 -18.93 2.98 3.65
N GLY A 91 -17.79 2.32 3.90
CA GLY A 91 -17.41 1.04 3.32
C GLY A 91 -18.40 -0.10 3.60
N GLU A 92 -18.84 -0.25 4.84
CA GLU A 92 -19.78 -1.31 5.25
C GLU A 92 -21.11 -1.24 4.49
N ARG A 93 -21.61 -0.03 4.22
CA ARG A 93 -22.89 0.20 3.52
C ARG A 93 -22.77 0.20 2.00
N SER A 94 -21.55 0.16 1.49
CA SER A 94 -21.27 0.27 0.05
C SER A 94 -21.65 -0.97 -0.77
N GLY A 95 -21.83 -2.13 -0.12
CA GLY A 95 -21.97 -3.40 -0.80
C GLY A 95 -20.67 -3.86 -1.49
N TRP A 96 -19.54 -3.20 -1.25
CA TRP A 96 -18.25 -3.57 -1.83
C TRP A 96 -17.81 -4.98 -1.46
N SER A 97 -18.08 -5.41 -0.21
CA SER A 97 -17.75 -6.74 0.29
C SER A 97 -18.36 -7.89 -0.50
N GLN A 98 -19.50 -7.66 -1.17
CA GLN A 98 -20.17 -8.69 -1.98
C GLN A 98 -19.41 -9.00 -3.28
N LYS A 99 -18.64 -8.03 -3.81
CA LYS A 99 -17.89 -8.16 -5.05
C LYS A 99 -16.61 -7.35 -4.98
N THR A 100 -15.62 -7.84 -4.24
CA THR A 100 -14.31 -7.21 -4.09
C THR A 100 -13.48 -7.30 -5.39
N LEU A 101 -12.41 -6.52 -5.48
CA LEU A 101 -11.45 -6.62 -6.58
C LEU A 101 -10.74 -7.97 -6.57
N LEU A 102 -10.43 -8.50 -5.39
CA LEU A 102 -9.83 -9.83 -5.24
C LEU A 102 -10.73 -10.92 -5.80
N VAL A 103 -12.04 -10.89 -5.54
CA VAL A 103 -13.01 -11.81 -6.17
C VAL A 103 -12.99 -11.65 -7.68
N THR A 104 -12.99 -10.41 -8.17
CA THR A 104 -13.09 -10.12 -9.60
C THR A 104 -11.86 -10.55 -10.40
N PHE A 105 -10.65 -10.31 -9.87
CA PHE A 105 -9.38 -10.54 -10.59
C PHE A 105 -8.68 -11.84 -10.20
N HIS A 106 -8.96 -12.40 -9.03
CA HIS A 106 -8.24 -13.54 -8.46
C HIS A 106 -9.13 -14.66 -7.94
N SER A 107 -10.46 -14.50 -7.98
CA SER A 107 -11.45 -15.46 -7.46
C SER A 107 -11.21 -15.78 -5.97
N GLU A 108 -10.75 -14.82 -5.19
CA GLU A 108 -10.46 -14.94 -3.77
C GLU A 108 -11.23 -13.92 -2.95
N SER A 109 -11.83 -14.38 -1.84
CA SER A 109 -12.68 -13.53 -1.02
C SER A 109 -11.91 -12.71 0.02
N TYR A 110 -10.70 -13.15 0.42
CA TYR A 110 -9.93 -12.54 1.49
C TYR A 110 -8.43 -12.53 1.20
N GLY A 111 -7.85 -11.33 1.13
CA GLY A 111 -6.44 -11.14 0.77
C GLY A 111 -5.48 -10.91 1.92
N GLY A 112 -6.01 -10.64 3.13
CA GLY A 112 -5.20 -10.17 4.24
C GLY A 112 -4.11 -11.11 4.74
N ALA A 113 -4.33 -12.42 4.68
CA ALA A 113 -3.32 -13.41 5.05
C ALA A 113 -2.34 -13.71 3.91
N LYS A 114 -2.85 -13.86 2.68
CA LYS A 114 -2.03 -14.21 1.50
C LYS A 114 -1.06 -13.11 1.12
N PHE A 115 -1.38 -11.83 1.38
CA PHE A 115 -0.44 -10.73 1.22
C PHE A 115 0.88 -11.02 1.97
N PHE A 116 0.80 -11.38 3.25
CA PHE A 116 1.99 -11.66 4.06
C PHE A 116 2.69 -12.95 3.68
N GLN A 117 1.97 -13.97 3.22
CA GLN A 117 2.57 -15.19 2.67
C GLN A 117 3.39 -14.90 1.39
N ILE A 118 2.87 -14.02 0.52
CA ILE A 118 3.61 -13.57 -0.67
C ILE A 118 4.86 -12.82 -0.22
N LEU A 119 4.74 -11.85 0.69
CA LEU A 119 5.86 -11.07 1.20
C LEU A 119 6.97 -11.96 1.81
N GLU A 120 6.60 -12.90 2.67
CA GLU A 120 7.54 -13.85 3.27
C GLU A 120 8.30 -14.66 2.23
N ARG A 121 7.59 -15.19 1.22
CA ARG A 121 8.19 -15.94 0.13
C ARG A 121 9.17 -15.10 -0.70
N LEU A 122 8.83 -13.85 -1.00
CA LEU A 122 9.70 -12.95 -1.74
C LEU A 122 10.94 -12.55 -0.95
N CYS A 123 10.80 -12.40 0.37
CA CYS A 123 11.91 -12.08 1.27
C CYS A 123 12.94 -13.20 1.40
N ALA A 124 12.68 -14.39 0.88
CA ALA A 124 13.68 -15.47 0.80
C ALA A 124 14.78 -15.16 -0.25
N ASP A 125 14.46 -14.36 -1.29
CA ASP A 125 15.43 -13.94 -2.31
C ASP A 125 15.16 -12.46 -2.68
N VAL A 126 15.59 -11.56 -1.78
CA VAL A 126 15.31 -10.12 -1.91
C VAL A 126 15.89 -9.51 -3.19
N PRO A 127 17.15 -9.80 -3.60
CA PRO A 127 17.69 -9.20 -4.82
C PRO A 127 16.87 -9.49 -6.08
N ARG A 128 16.34 -10.71 -6.19
CA ARG A 128 15.52 -11.13 -7.32
C ARG A 128 14.15 -10.46 -7.37
N HIS A 129 13.60 -10.15 -6.20
CA HIS A 129 12.21 -9.67 -6.07
C HIS A 129 12.10 -8.25 -5.54
N LEU A 130 13.19 -7.48 -5.59
CA LEU A 130 13.31 -6.18 -4.94
C LEU A 130 12.18 -5.22 -5.31
N ASP A 131 11.86 -5.12 -6.60
CA ASP A 131 10.84 -4.18 -7.07
C ASP A 131 9.44 -4.50 -6.51
N LEU A 132 9.10 -5.77 -6.40
CA LEU A 132 7.81 -6.18 -5.83
C LEU A 132 7.80 -6.02 -4.30
N ILE A 133 8.90 -6.31 -3.61
CA ILE A 133 9.04 -6.10 -2.17
C ILE A 133 8.90 -4.61 -1.83
N GLU A 134 9.49 -3.72 -2.62
CA GLU A 134 9.34 -2.27 -2.45
C GLU A 134 7.88 -1.82 -2.63
N LEU A 135 7.18 -2.33 -3.65
CA LEU A 135 5.76 -2.05 -3.82
C LEU A 135 4.95 -2.52 -2.61
N MET A 136 5.23 -3.73 -2.10
CA MET A 136 4.55 -4.26 -0.91
C MET A 136 4.86 -3.44 0.34
N TYR A 137 6.11 -3.01 0.51
CA TYR A 137 6.50 -2.11 1.59
C TYR A 137 5.70 -0.79 1.53
N LEU A 138 5.55 -0.20 0.35
CA LEU A 138 4.72 1.00 0.18
C LEU A 138 3.26 0.75 0.56
N CYS A 139 2.68 -0.40 0.22
CA CYS A 139 1.32 -0.76 0.65
C CYS A 139 1.20 -0.79 2.18
N LEU A 140 2.20 -1.37 2.88
CA LEU A 140 2.25 -1.37 4.34
C LEU A 140 2.42 0.05 4.90
N ALA A 141 3.31 0.86 4.34
CA ALA A 141 3.55 2.24 4.75
C ALA A 141 2.31 3.13 4.55
N LEU A 142 1.52 2.86 3.52
CA LEU A 142 0.24 3.54 3.24
C LEU A 142 -0.92 2.99 4.09
N GLY A 143 -0.64 2.08 5.02
CA GLY A 143 -1.55 1.63 6.06
C GLY A 143 -2.29 0.34 5.77
N PHE A 144 -1.82 -0.51 4.86
CA PHE A 144 -2.36 -1.87 4.74
C PHE A 144 -2.07 -2.67 6.01
N VAL A 145 -3.08 -3.25 6.62
CA VAL A 145 -3.00 -3.99 7.88
C VAL A 145 -3.27 -5.49 7.67
N GLY A 146 -4.23 -5.84 6.80
CA GLY A 146 -4.59 -7.21 6.48
C GLY A 146 -5.00 -8.02 7.72
N ARG A 147 -4.41 -9.22 7.87
CA ARG A 147 -4.73 -10.13 8.99
C ARG A 147 -4.44 -9.54 10.37
N TYR A 148 -3.49 -8.62 10.48
CA TYR A 148 -3.09 -8.04 11.76
C TYR A 148 -4.11 -7.06 12.33
N GLN A 149 -5.17 -6.72 11.58
CA GLN A 149 -6.27 -5.90 12.07
C GLN A 149 -7.05 -6.58 13.21
N ILE A 150 -7.14 -7.90 13.19
CA ILE A 150 -7.91 -8.70 14.13
C ILE A 150 -7.04 -9.47 15.13
N GLU A 151 -5.74 -9.55 14.92
CA GLU A 151 -4.81 -10.26 15.80
C GLU A 151 -4.47 -9.42 17.03
N SER A 152 -4.43 -10.05 18.21
CA SER A 152 -3.97 -9.39 19.46
C SER A 152 -2.49 -9.03 19.30
N GLY A 153 -2.14 -7.76 19.54
CA GLY A 153 -0.78 -7.27 19.33
C GLY A 153 -0.39 -7.12 17.85
N GLY A 154 -1.34 -7.28 16.92
CA GLY A 154 -1.10 -7.29 15.48
C GLY A 154 -0.37 -6.03 14.98
N MET A 155 -0.68 -4.85 15.52
CA MET A 155 -0.01 -3.61 15.12
C MET A 155 1.48 -3.58 15.50
N VAL A 156 1.85 -4.17 16.62
CA VAL A 156 3.27 -4.27 17.02
C VAL A 156 4.02 -5.23 16.09
N THR A 157 3.39 -6.36 15.77
CA THR A 157 3.93 -7.33 14.80
C THR A 157 4.07 -6.72 13.42
N LEU A 158 3.07 -5.97 12.96
CA LEU A 158 3.09 -5.28 11.69
C LEU A 158 4.23 -4.26 11.60
N ALA A 159 4.44 -3.46 12.65
CA ALA A 159 5.54 -2.52 12.72
C ALA A 159 6.91 -3.23 12.64
N ALA A 160 7.07 -4.36 13.33
CA ALA A 160 8.30 -5.15 13.24
C ALA A 160 8.54 -5.72 11.82
N ILE A 161 7.48 -6.15 11.13
CA ILE A 161 7.56 -6.60 9.73
C ILE A 161 7.98 -5.44 8.81
N GLN A 162 7.38 -4.25 8.98
CA GLN A 162 7.73 -3.06 8.20
C GLN A 162 9.21 -2.71 8.37
N ASP A 163 9.72 -2.71 9.60
CA ASP A 163 11.12 -2.42 9.90
C ASP A 163 12.07 -3.47 9.29
N ASP A 164 11.70 -4.75 9.34
CA ASP A 164 12.50 -5.82 8.76
C ASP A 164 12.57 -5.71 7.24
N VAL A 165 11.42 -5.53 6.58
CA VAL A 165 11.34 -5.35 5.13
C VAL A 165 12.14 -4.12 4.69
N TYR A 166 12.02 -2.99 5.39
CA TYR A 166 12.79 -1.79 5.10
C TYR A 166 14.29 -2.03 5.17
N ARG A 167 14.78 -2.72 6.23
CA ARG A 167 16.19 -3.05 6.36
C ARG A 167 16.70 -3.93 5.21
N ARG A 168 15.90 -4.92 4.78
CA ARG A 168 16.22 -5.79 3.64
C ARG A 168 16.30 -5.02 2.32
N ILE A 169 15.34 -4.13 2.06
CA ILE A 169 15.36 -3.24 0.89
C ILE A 169 16.62 -2.37 0.91
N ARG A 170 16.92 -1.74 2.04
CA ARG A 170 18.13 -0.90 2.19
C ARG A 170 19.42 -1.69 1.95
N ALA A 171 19.51 -2.90 2.47
CA ALA A 171 20.65 -3.76 2.25
C ALA A 171 20.83 -4.16 0.78
N ALA A 172 19.74 -4.44 0.07
CA ALA A 172 19.74 -4.83 -1.34
C ALA A 172 20.04 -3.65 -2.28
N ARG A 173 19.53 -2.44 -1.98
CA ARG A 173 19.82 -1.21 -2.76
C ARG A 173 21.22 -0.66 -2.56
N GLY A 174 21.90 -1.03 -1.48
CA GLY A 174 23.19 -0.45 -1.09
C GLY A 174 23.06 0.97 -0.49
N PRO A 175 24.17 1.65 -0.23
CA PRO A 175 24.17 3.01 0.30
C PRO A 175 23.51 3.95 -0.70
N ALA A 176 22.52 4.74 -0.23
CA ALA A 176 21.89 5.76 -1.05
C ALA A 176 22.94 6.78 -1.51
N PRO A 177 22.90 7.27 -2.77
CA PRO A 177 23.73 8.40 -3.15
C PRO A 177 23.52 9.56 -2.18
N ASP A 178 24.60 10.25 -1.80
CA ASP A 178 24.61 11.29 -0.75
C ASP A 178 23.55 12.38 -0.90
N SER A 179 23.01 12.58 -2.10
CA SER A 179 21.93 13.51 -2.36
C SER A 179 20.60 13.15 -1.68
N LEU A 180 20.35 11.86 -1.41
CA LEU A 180 19.14 11.39 -0.71
C LEU A 180 19.34 11.30 0.80
N ALA A 181 20.57 11.26 1.29
CA ALA A 181 20.89 11.22 2.71
C ALA A 181 20.43 12.51 3.44
N ARG A 182 20.33 13.64 2.75
CA ARG A 182 19.85 14.92 3.31
C ARG A 182 18.34 14.97 3.53
N VAL A 183 17.56 14.24 2.74
CA VAL A 183 16.10 14.15 2.91
C VAL A 183 15.76 13.20 4.06
N GLY A 184 16.55 12.13 4.26
CA GLY A 184 16.34 11.13 5.33
C GLY A 184 16.70 11.60 6.75
N ALA A 185 17.42 12.72 6.91
CA ALA A 185 17.80 13.21 8.23
C ALA A 185 16.61 13.78 9.04
N GLY A 186 15.53 14.16 8.40
CA GLY A 186 14.30 14.66 9.04
C GLY A 186 13.40 13.58 9.68
N TRP A 187 13.60 12.31 9.35
CA TRP A 187 12.74 11.20 9.80
C TRP A 187 13.22 10.51 11.08
N LYS A 188 14.38 10.90 11.60
CA LYS A 188 15.00 10.26 12.78
C LYS A 188 14.44 10.66 14.13
N THR A 189 13.46 11.56 14.19
CA THR A 189 12.78 11.83 15.46
C THR A 189 11.53 10.97 15.55
N ALA A 190 11.63 9.91 16.35
CA ALA A 190 10.54 8.99 16.72
C ALA A 190 9.28 9.69 17.30
N ALA A 191 9.23 11.02 17.31
CA ALA A 191 8.11 11.82 17.75
C ALA A 191 7.05 12.09 16.65
N GLY A 192 7.38 11.95 15.36
CA GLY A 192 6.46 12.24 14.25
C GLY A 192 5.32 11.23 14.09
N TRP A 193 5.55 9.97 14.44
CA TRP A 193 4.54 8.91 14.30
C TRP A 193 3.45 8.94 15.38
N ALA A 194 3.73 9.57 16.52
CA ALA A 194 2.77 9.72 17.63
C ALA A 194 1.65 10.74 17.34
N VAL A 195 1.83 11.62 16.38
CA VAL A 195 0.86 12.68 16.06
C VAL A 195 -0.27 12.18 15.18
N ILE A 196 -0.01 11.22 14.28
CA ILE A 196 -1.03 10.69 13.36
C ILE A 196 -2.02 9.77 14.09
N CYS A 197 -1.59 9.10 15.18
CA CYS A 197 -2.49 8.26 16.00
C CYS A 197 -3.28 9.03 17.07
N ARG A 198 -3.06 10.33 17.27
CA ARG A 198 -3.67 11.11 18.36
C ARG A 198 -4.97 11.85 18.03
N CYS A 199 -5.45 11.77 16.79
CA CYS A 199 -6.69 12.46 16.38
C CYS A 199 -7.98 11.63 16.59
N GLY A 200 -7.93 10.54 17.34
CA GLY A 200 -9.05 9.62 17.57
C GLY A 200 -9.57 9.49 19.01
N ARG A 201 -9.32 10.49 19.90
CA ARG A 201 -9.97 10.47 21.23
C ARG A 201 -10.23 11.87 21.77
N LEU A 202 -11.48 12.30 21.68
CA LEU A 202 -12.20 13.25 22.55
C LEU A 202 -13.61 13.38 21.93
N ARG A 203 -14.70 12.95 22.55
CA ARG A 203 -15.30 13.32 23.83
C ARG A 203 -16.39 12.31 24.21
N CYS A 204 -16.24 11.63 25.31
CA CYS A 204 -17.38 11.31 26.13
C CYS A 204 -17.70 12.54 26.98
N TRP A 205 -18.91 13.03 26.84
CA TRP A 205 -19.55 13.91 27.84
C TRP A 205 -20.79 13.19 28.34
N GLY A 206 -20.84 13.14 29.67
CA GLY A 206 -21.94 12.65 30.47
C GLY A 206 -23.17 13.55 30.47
#